data_a13d93254added8e9d6b010792107e89
#
_entry.id   a13d93254added8e9d6b010792107e89
#
_cell.length_a   1.000
_cell.length_b   1.000
_cell.length_c   1.000
_cell.angle_alpha   90.00
_cell.angle_beta   90.00
_cell.angle_gamma   90.00
#
_symmetry.space_group_name_H-M   'P 1'
#
loop_
_entity.id
_entity.type
_entity.pdbx_description
1 polymer ?
#
loop_
_entity_poly.entity_id
_entity_poly.type
_entity_poly.pdbx_seq_one_letter_code
_entity_poly.pdbx_strand_id
1 'polypeptide(L)' 'MPIIQVNMLEGRTTEQKRSLAKGLTDAAVQALGVNAQSVRILIHELEPEHFAIAGVTAGEKPLANGNGGAR' A
#
# COMPACT_ATOMS: atom_id res chain seq x y z
N MET A 1 -7.39 -13.61 -12.84
CA MET A 1 -7.73 -13.25 -11.49
C MET A 1 -6.88 -14.03 -10.58
N PRO A 2 -6.24 -13.40 -9.62
CA PRO A 2 -6.88 -12.58 -8.60
C PRO A 2 -6.79 -11.08 -8.83
N ILE A 3 -7.47 -10.35 -7.95
CA ILE A 3 -7.38 -8.90 -7.84
C ILE A 3 -6.85 -8.63 -6.44
N ILE A 4 -5.75 -7.90 -6.36
CA ILE A 4 -5.14 -7.56 -5.08
C ILE A 4 -5.16 -6.05 -4.96
N GLN A 5 -5.75 -5.57 -3.88
CA GLN A 5 -5.85 -4.13 -3.66
C GLN A 5 -4.97 -3.74 -2.47
N VAL A 6 -4.14 -2.74 -2.68
CA VAL A 6 -3.27 -2.21 -1.63
C VAL A 6 -3.75 -0.80 -1.30
N ASN A 7 -3.97 -0.55 -0.03
CA ASN A 7 -4.28 0.80 0.44
C ASN A 7 -3.06 1.27 1.22
N MET A 8 -2.55 2.43 0.84
CA MET A 8 -1.34 2.94 1.48
C MET A 8 -1.35 4.45 1.45
N LEU A 9 -0.64 5.05 2.35
CA LEU A 9 -0.48 6.49 2.33
C LEU A 9 0.35 6.89 1.12
N GLU A 10 0.03 8.04 0.55
CA GLU A 10 0.80 8.56 -0.58
C GLU A 10 2.21 8.92 -0.11
N GLY A 11 3.11 9.07 -1.05
CA GLY A 11 4.48 9.48 -0.76
C GLY A 11 5.54 8.54 -1.27
N ARG A 12 5.15 7.37 -1.76
CA ARG A 12 6.13 6.46 -2.33
C ARG A 12 6.48 6.88 -3.74
N THR A 13 7.68 6.55 -4.16
CA THR A 13 8.12 6.91 -5.51
C THR A 13 7.44 6.03 -6.54
N THR A 14 7.47 6.50 -7.78
CA THR A 14 6.95 5.72 -8.89
C THR A 14 7.65 4.36 -8.98
N GLU A 15 8.97 4.35 -8.77
CA GLU A 15 9.72 3.10 -8.84
C GLU A 15 9.32 2.15 -7.74
N GLN A 16 9.09 2.68 -6.54
CA GLN A 16 8.65 1.83 -5.44
C GLN A 16 7.30 1.21 -5.73
N LYS A 17 6.39 1.98 -6.30
CA LYS A 17 5.06 1.45 -6.62
C LYS A 17 5.14 0.41 -7.73
N ARG A 18 5.99 0.62 -8.73
CA ARG A 18 6.18 -0.38 -9.78
C ARG A 18 6.78 -1.66 -9.22
N SER A 19 7.72 -1.51 -8.31
CA SER A 19 8.34 -2.67 -7.66
C SER A 19 7.33 -3.44 -6.82
N LEU A 20 6.47 -2.72 -6.12
CA LEU A 20 5.41 -3.35 -5.32
C LEU A 20 4.47 -4.14 -6.20
N ALA A 21 4.03 -3.55 -7.31
CA ALA A 21 3.12 -4.23 -8.23
C ALA A 21 3.76 -5.51 -8.77
N LYS A 22 5.03 -5.45 -9.12
CA LYS A 22 5.72 -6.63 -9.63
C LYS A 22 5.87 -7.70 -8.55
N GLY A 23 6.25 -7.28 -7.35
CA GLY A 23 6.44 -8.24 -6.26
C GLY A 23 5.16 -8.94 -5.88
N LEU A 24 4.07 -8.20 -5.83
CA LEU A 24 2.77 -8.80 -5.50
C LEU A 24 2.31 -9.75 -6.59
N THR A 25 2.56 -9.38 -7.86
CA THR A 25 2.21 -10.25 -8.97
C THR A 25 3.01 -11.56 -8.89
N ASP A 26 4.32 -11.45 -8.66
CA ASP A 26 5.17 -12.64 -8.57
C ASP A 26 4.73 -13.54 -7.43
N ALA A 27 4.37 -12.95 -6.30
CA ALA A 27 3.93 -13.75 -5.16
C ALA A 27 2.62 -14.48 -5.47
N ALA A 28 1.69 -13.80 -6.14
CA ALA A 28 0.42 -14.42 -6.51
C ALA A 28 0.64 -15.56 -7.50
N VAL A 29 1.52 -15.37 -8.47
CA VAL A 29 1.82 -16.41 -9.44
C VAL A 29 2.38 -17.63 -8.74
N GLN A 30 3.32 -17.43 -7.83
CA GLN A 30 3.93 -18.53 -7.12
C GLN A 30 2.95 -19.25 -6.20
N ALA A 31 2.15 -18.47 -5.48
CA ALA A 31 1.26 -19.06 -4.49
C ALA A 31 0.06 -19.77 -5.12
N LEU A 32 -0.46 -19.20 -6.20
CA LEU A 32 -1.73 -19.67 -6.77
C LEU A 32 -1.55 -20.45 -8.07
N GLY A 33 -0.36 -20.43 -8.65
CA GLY A 33 -0.13 -21.12 -9.91
C GLY A 33 -0.88 -20.47 -11.07
N VAL A 34 -1.11 -19.18 -11.01
CA VAL A 34 -1.87 -18.50 -12.05
C VAL A 34 -0.92 -17.80 -13.02
N ASN A 35 -1.45 -17.40 -14.14
CA ASN A 35 -0.72 -16.67 -15.16
C ASN A 35 -0.53 -15.22 -14.68
N ALA A 36 0.67 -14.68 -14.85
CA ALA A 36 0.92 -13.30 -14.43
C ALA A 36 -0.06 -12.33 -15.06
N GLN A 37 -0.46 -12.60 -16.29
CA GLN A 37 -1.38 -11.70 -17.00
C GLN A 37 -2.79 -11.68 -16.39
N SER A 38 -3.10 -12.66 -15.57
CA SER A 38 -4.42 -12.69 -14.92
C SER A 38 -4.42 -11.98 -13.57
N VAL A 39 -3.26 -11.56 -13.07
CA VAL A 39 -3.17 -10.88 -11.78
C VAL A 39 -3.39 -9.38 -11.96
N ARG A 40 -4.30 -8.84 -11.17
CA ARG A 40 -4.59 -7.42 -11.18
C ARG A 40 -4.15 -6.82 -9.85
N ILE A 41 -3.33 -5.78 -9.92
CA ILE A 41 -2.89 -5.07 -8.72
C ILE A 41 -3.47 -3.66 -8.77
N LEU A 42 -4.18 -3.29 -7.73
CA LEU A 42 -4.74 -1.95 -7.60
C LEU A 42 -4.07 -1.28 -6.41
N ILE A 43 -3.51 -0.10 -6.62
CA ILE A 43 -2.89 0.65 -5.55
C ILE A 43 -3.73 1.90 -5.32
N HIS A 44 -4.25 2.01 -4.12
CA HIS A 44 -5.07 3.14 -3.73
C HIS A 44 -4.27 3.99 -2.75
N GLU A 45 -3.84 5.15 -3.19
CA GLU A 45 -3.05 6.05 -2.35
C GLU A 45 -3.97 6.97 -1.58
N LEU A 46 -3.69 7.10 -0.30
CA LEU A 46 -4.51 7.90 0.60
C LEU A 46 -3.76 9.16 0.98
N GLU A 47 -4.46 10.29 0.96
CA GLU A 47 -3.92 11.52 1.51
C GLU A 47 -3.84 11.38 3.02
N PRO A 48 -2.90 12.08 3.66
CA PRO A 48 -2.75 11.95 5.11
C PRO A 48 -4.03 12.21 5.90
N GLU A 49 -4.87 13.12 5.40
CA GLU A 49 -6.13 13.41 6.11
C GLU A 49 -7.19 12.35 5.91
N HIS A 50 -6.92 11.36 5.06
CA HIS A 50 -7.88 10.29 4.80
C HIS A 50 -7.54 9.02 5.57
N PHE A 51 -6.54 9.06 6.43
CA PHE A 51 -6.13 7.90 7.21
C PHE A 51 -5.96 8.32 8.66
N ALA A 52 -6.71 7.70 9.53
CA ALA A 52 -6.67 8.06 10.96
C ALA A 52 -6.57 6.82 11.81
N ILE A 53 -5.86 6.95 12.90
CA ILE A 53 -5.79 5.92 13.93
C ILE A 53 -6.25 6.57 15.22
N ALA A 54 -7.23 5.97 15.88
CA ALA A 54 -7.80 6.48 17.11
C ALA A 54 -8.26 7.95 16.96
N GLY A 55 -8.76 8.28 15.77
CA GLY A 55 -9.29 9.60 15.50
C GLY A 55 -8.26 10.64 15.14
N VAL A 56 -6.99 10.27 15.04
CA VAL A 56 -5.93 11.22 14.69
C VAL A 56 -5.44 10.89 13.29
N THR A 57 -5.54 11.86 12.39
CA THR A 57 -5.14 11.61 11.00
C THR A 57 -3.62 11.62 10.89
N ALA A 58 -3.14 10.99 9.82
CA ALA A 58 -1.71 10.95 9.56
C ALA A 58 -1.15 12.35 9.28
N GLY A 59 -2.01 13.29 8.85
CA GLY A 59 -1.57 14.64 8.60
C GLY A 59 -1.35 15.46 9.86
N GLU A 60 -1.95 15.06 10.98
CA GLU A 60 -1.68 15.68 12.24
C GLU A 60 -0.35 15.17 12.77
N LYS A 61 0.28 15.96 13.56
CA LYS A 61 1.55 15.53 14.14
C LYS A 61 1.34 15.30 15.62
N PRO A 62 1.00 14.10 15.99
CA PRO A 62 0.79 13.81 17.41
C PRO A 62 2.07 14.12 18.18
N LEU A 63 1.90 14.62 19.34
CA LEU A 63 3.05 14.96 20.16
C LEU A 63 3.90 13.75 20.48
N ALA A 64 3.25 12.70 20.67
CA ALA A 64 4.02 11.53 20.96
C ALA A 64 4.66 11.05 19.70
N ASN A 65 4.82 11.19 19.49
CA ASN A 65 5.19 10.48 18.84
C ASN A 65 5.62 10.14 18.04
N GLY A 66 5.70 10.48 18.13
CA GLY A 66 6.31 10.18 17.38
C GLY A 66 6.56 8.93 16.94
N ASN A 67 6.36 8.59 17.18
CA ASN A 67 6.53 7.56 16.79
C ASN A 67 5.96 7.02 15.96
N GLY A 68 5.80 7.35 15.91
CA GLY A 68 5.25 6.87 15.38
C GLY A 68 5.15 6.56 14.43
N GLY A 69 5.33 6.72 14.33
CA GLY A 69 5.21 6.41 13.56
C GLY A 69 5.27 5.80 12.78
N ALA A 70 5.44 5.61 12.88
CA ALA A 70 5.38 5.10 12.34
C ALA A 70 5.27 4.47 11.53
N ARG A 71 5.20 4.33 11.46
CA ARG A 71 5.05 3.78 10.91
C ARG A 71 5.17 3.34 10.26
#